data_ec03d91ccf536b52753ec217d9e06a52
#
_entry.id   ec03d91ccf536b52753ec217d9e06a52
#
_cell.length_a   1.000
_cell.length_b   1.000
_cell.length_c   1.000
_cell.angle_alpha   90.00
_cell.angle_beta   90.00
_cell.angle_gamma   90.00
#
_symmetry.space_group_name_H-M   'P 1'
#
loop_
_entity.id
_entity.type
_entity.pdbx_description
1 polymer ?
#
loop_
_entity_poly.entity_id
_entity_poly.type
_entity_poly.pdbx_seq_one_letter_code
_entity_poly.pdbx_strand_id
1 'polypeptide(L)'
;MGYATNSIVSRIEWCRRQRTQVATSPELEEWRAEEEGLQDAILNTDHTNQYRQSPPRVFERYAMGLQDGRALIRTEVVTALVGASR
;
A
#
# COMPACT_ATOMS: atom_id res chain seq x y z
N MET A 1 -4.10 -0.42 22.29
CA MET A 1 -3.92 0.42 21.12
C MET A 1 -3.51 -0.39 19.90
N GLY A 2 -4.22 -0.21 18.81
CA GLY A 2 -4.01 -1.03 17.63
C GLY A 2 -2.96 -0.47 16.70
N TYR A 3 -1.73 -0.41 17.12
CA TYR A 3 -0.65 0.13 16.28
C TYR A 3 -0.47 -0.66 14.99
N ALA A 4 -0.58 -1.98 15.09
CA ALA A 4 -0.42 -2.84 13.93
C ALA A 4 -1.49 -2.54 12.87
N THR A 5 -2.74 -2.40 13.30
CA THR A 5 -3.84 -2.09 12.39
C THR A 5 -3.66 -0.75 11.69
N ASN A 6 -3.00 0.21 12.35
CA ASN A 6 -2.78 1.54 11.79
C ASN A 6 -1.61 1.63 10.83
N SER A 7 -0.75 0.61 10.76
CA SER A 7 0.44 0.68 9.92
C SER A 7 0.12 0.84 8.45
N ILE A 8 -0.78 0.01 7.91
CA ILE A 8 -1.13 0.10 6.50
C ILE A 8 -1.99 1.34 6.22
N VAL A 9 -2.89 1.68 7.13
CA VAL A 9 -3.70 2.90 7.00
C VAL A 9 -2.79 4.13 7.01
N SER A 10 -1.80 4.17 7.88
CA SER A 10 -0.83 5.26 7.93
C SER A 10 -0.05 5.39 6.62
N ARG A 11 0.34 4.26 6.00
CA ARG A 11 1.02 4.28 4.72
C ARG A 11 0.12 4.84 3.62
N ILE A 12 -1.15 4.46 3.62
CA ILE A 12 -2.12 4.98 2.65
C ILE A 12 -2.28 6.49 2.82
N GLU A 13 -2.41 6.95 4.04
CA GLU A 13 -2.52 8.38 4.32
C GLU A 13 -1.26 9.14 3.91
N TRP A 14 -0.10 8.54 4.11
CA TRP A 14 1.16 9.10 3.67
C TRP A 14 1.16 9.30 2.14
N CYS A 15 0.73 8.29 1.39
CA CYS A 15 0.63 8.39 -0.06
C CYS A 15 -0.32 9.52 -0.48
N ARG A 16 -1.44 9.65 0.21
CA ARG A 16 -2.40 10.73 -0.07
C ARG A 16 -1.80 12.10 0.17
N ARG A 17 -1.04 12.26 1.25
CA ARG A 17 -0.36 13.51 1.53
C ARG A 17 0.69 13.84 0.48
N GLN A 18 1.44 12.82 0.03
CA GLN A 18 2.41 13.04 -1.03
C GLN A 18 1.74 13.49 -2.33
N ARG A 19 0.59 12.91 -2.67
CA ARG A 19 -0.16 13.33 -3.86
C ARG A 19 -0.52 14.81 -3.84
N THR A 20 -0.85 15.34 -2.68
CA THR A 20 -1.24 16.76 -2.59
C THR A 20 -0.07 17.71 -2.69
N GLN A 21 1.15 17.21 -2.55
CA GLN A 21 2.37 18.02 -2.54
C GLN A 21 3.14 17.97 -3.84
N VAL A 22 2.85 17.01 -4.73
CA VAL A 22 3.61 16.88 -5.96
C VAL A 22 3.11 17.85 -7.03
N ALA A 23 4.04 18.34 -7.85
CA ALA A 23 3.74 19.31 -8.88
C ALA A 23 3.55 18.69 -10.26
N THR A 24 3.95 17.44 -10.46
CA THR A 24 3.94 16.81 -11.78
C THR A 24 2.97 15.65 -11.83
N SER A 25 2.35 15.46 -13.01
CA SER A 25 1.41 14.35 -13.21
C SER A 25 2.07 12.98 -13.08
N PRO A 26 3.29 12.74 -13.57
CA PRO A 26 3.93 11.44 -13.38
C PRO A 26 4.10 11.08 -11.91
N GLU A 27 4.54 12.01 -11.07
CA GLU A 27 4.69 11.74 -9.65
C GLU A 27 3.34 11.48 -8.98
N LEU A 28 2.30 12.20 -9.38
CA LEU A 28 0.97 12.01 -8.87
C LEU A 28 0.49 10.57 -9.13
N GLU A 29 0.73 10.07 -10.34
CA GLU A 29 0.34 8.71 -10.69
C GLU A 29 1.13 7.67 -9.95
N GLU A 30 2.41 7.91 -9.69
CA GLU A 30 3.23 7.00 -8.90
C GLU A 30 2.67 6.84 -7.48
N TRP A 31 2.32 7.95 -6.83
CA TRP A 31 1.75 7.89 -5.48
C TRP A 31 0.37 7.24 -5.46
N ARG A 32 -0.44 7.49 -6.49
CA ARG A 32 -1.73 6.83 -6.64
C ARG A 32 -1.56 5.32 -6.78
N ALA A 33 -0.60 4.89 -7.57
CA ALA A 33 -0.34 3.48 -7.78
C ALA A 33 0.07 2.79 -6.50
N GLU A 34 0.95 3.41 -5.72
CA GLU A 34 1.36 2.86 -4.43
C GLU A 34 0.19 2.75 -3.47
N GLU A 35 -0.65 3.79 -3.42
CA GLU A 35 -1.85 3.76 -2.59
C GLU A 35 -2.78 2.63 -3.00
N GLU A 36 -3.00 2.45 -4.30
CA GLU A 36 -3.87 1.38 -4.79
C GLU A 36 -3.31 0.01 -4.44
N GLY A 37 -1.99 -0.17 -4.55
CA GLY A 37 -1.37 -1.43 -4.14
C GLY A 37 -1.63 -1.75 -2.68
N LEU A 38 -1.49 -0.75 -1.80
CA LEU A 38 -1.77 -0.91 -0.39
C LEU A 38 -3.24 -1.26 -0.13
N GLN A 39 -4.16 -0.59 -0.84
CA GLN A 39 -5.59 -0.86 -0.71
C GLN A 39 -5.94 -2.26 -1.22
N ASP A 40 -5.33 -2.68 -2.33
CA ASP A 40 -5.55 -4.02 -2.88
C ASP A 40 -5.10 -5.10 -1.90
N ALA A 41 -4.03 -4.85 -1.15
CA ALA A 41 -3.61 -5.78 -0.10
C ALA A 41 -4.68 -5.94 0.97
N ILE A 42 -5.32 -4.85 1.38
CA ILE A 42 -6.41 -4.90 2.36
C ILE A 42 -7.60 -5.67 1.80
N LEU A 43 -7.96 -5.41 0.54
CA LEU A 43 -9.13 -5.99 -0.11
C LEU A 43 -8.87 -7.37 -0.68
N ASN A 44 -7.63 -7.85 -0.61
CA ASN A 44 -7.21 -9.11 -1.22
C ASN A 44 -7.52 -9.16 -2.71
N THR A 45 -7.25 -8.05 -3.40
CA THR A 45 -7.39 -7.91 -4.85
C THR A 45 -6.03 -7.67 -5.48
N ASP A 46 -5.93 -7.83 -6.80
CA ASP A 46 -4.66 -7.72 -7.51
C ASP A 46 -4.91 -7.17 -8.91
N HIS A 47 -4.42 -5.97 -9.16
CA HIS A 47 -4.53 -5.30 -10.45
C HIS A 47 -3.19 -5.27 -11.21
N THR A 48 -2.27 -6.19 -10.89
CA THR A 48 -0.95 -6.24 -11.51
C THR A 48 -1.05 -6.23 -13.04
N ASN A 49 -1.95 -7.02 -13.61
CA ASN A 49 -2.07 -7.11 -15.06
C ASN A 49 -2.47 -5.79 -15.70
N GLN A 50 -3.30 -5.00 -15.05
CA GLN A 50 -3.67 -3.68 -15.55
C GLN A 50 -2.48 -2.72 -15.52
N TYR A 51 -1.68 -2.79 -14.46
CA TYR A 51 -0.53 -1.92 -14.30
C TYR A 51 0.64 -2.28 -15.19
N ARG A 52 0.67 -3.47 -15.77
CA ARG A 52 1.73 -3.87 -16.70
C ARG A 52 1.78 -2.99 -17.94
N GLN A 53 0.68 -2.33 -18.29
CA GLN A 53 0.61 -1.42 -19.42
C GLN A 53 0.93 0.01 -19.05
N SER A 54 1.19 0.27 -17.78
CA SER A 54 1.54 1.59 -17.29
C SER A 54 3.03 1.86 -17.45
N PRO A 55 3.46 3.13 -17.37
CA PRO A 55 4.89 3.43 -17.35
C PRO A 55 5.60 2.62 -16.25
N PRO A 56 6.86 2.23 -16.47
CA PRO A 56 7.57 1.35 -15.52
C PRO A 56 7.57 1.84 -14.09
N ARG A 57 7.71 3.13 -13.85
CA ARG A 57 7.72 3.67 -12.49
C ARG A 57 6.38 3.53 -11.80
N VAL A 58 5.30 3.69 -12.55
CA VAL A 58 3.95 3.53 -12.02
C VAL A 58 3.71 2.07 -11.65
N PHE A 59 4.10 1.16 -12.54
CA PHE A 59 4.01 -0.28 -12.28
C PHE A 59 4.81 -0.67 -11.02
N GLU A 60 6.05 -0.18 -10.93
CA GLU A 60 6.91 -0.48 -9.77
C GLU A 60 6.31 0.01 -8.47
N ARG A 61 5.71 1.21 -8.49
CA ARG A 61 5.07 1.76 -7.30
C ARG A 61 3.87 0.94 -6.88
N TYR A 62 3.06 0.52 -7.84
CA TYR A 62 1.93 -0.35 -7.54
C TYR A 62 2.40 -1.66 -6.92
N ALA A 63 3.38 -2.30 -7.54
CA ALA A 63 3.92 -3.57 -7.05
C ALA A 63 4.50 -3.42 -5.64
N MET A 64 5.21 -2.33 -5.39
CA MET A 64 5.76 -2.04 -4.07
C MET A 64 4.65 -1.86 -3.03
N GLY A 65 3.62 -1.09 -3.37
CA GLY A 65 2.48 -0.89 -2.46
C GLY A 65 1.77 -2.19 -2.14
N LEU A 66 1.54 -3.03 -3.13
CA LEU A 66 0.90 -4.33 -2.94
C LEU A 66 1.75 -5.24 -2.07
N GLN A 67 3.04 -5.33 -2.34
CA GLN A 67 3.96 -6.15 -1.58
C GLN A 67 4.09 -5.67 -0.13
N ASP A 68 4.28 -4.37 0.05
CA ASP A 68 4.41 -3.77 1.37
C ASP A 68 3.11 -3.93 2.17
N GLY A 69 1.98 -3.73 1.51
CA GLY A 69 0.69 -3.90 2.15
C GLY A 69 0.47 -5.33 2.64
N ARG A 70 0.81 -6.31 1.82
CA ARG A 70 0.72 -7.72 2.21
C ARG A 70 1.64 -8.04 3.38
N ALA A 71 2.84 -7.49 3.38
CA ALA A 71 3.79 -7.69 4.48
C ALA A 71 3.28 -7.07 5.77
N LEU A 72 2.74 -5.86 5.71
CA LEU A 72 2.19 -5.17 6.88
C LEU A 72 1.00 -5.93 7.47
N ILE A 73 0.11 -6.43 6.62
CA ILE A 73 -1.05 -7.21 7.07
C ILE A 73 -0.60 -8.49 7.76
N ARG A 74 0.38 -9.20 7.20
CA ARG A 74 0.90 -10.42 7.82
C ARG A 74 1.50 -10.13 9.19
N THR A 75 2.25 -9.05 9.31
CA THR A 75 2.84 -8.64 10.56
C THR A 75 1.76 -8.35 11.61
N GLU A 76 0.71 -7.65 11.21
CA GLU A 76 -0.41 -7.36 12.09
C GLU A 76 -1.11 -8.62 12.57
N VAL A 77 -1.36 -9.56 11.69
CA VAL A 77 -1.99 -10.84 12.04
C VAL A 77 -1.13 -11.63 13.01
N VAL A 78 0.16 -11.73 12.74
CA VAL A 78 1.08 -12.46 13.63
C VAL A 78 1.12 -11.79 15.02
N THR A 79 1.18 -10.47 15.07
CA THR A 79 1.18 -9.75 16.33
C THR A 79 -0.11 -9.99 17.12
N ALA A 80 -1.25 -10.00 16.44
CA ALA A 80 -2.53 -10.27 17.07
C ALA A 80 -2.60 -11.69 17.61
N LEU A 81 -2.10 -12.68 16.87
CA LEU A 81 -2.07 -14.07 17.32
C LEU A 81 -1.18 -14.25 18.54
N VAL A 82 -0.01 -13.64 18.54
CA VAL A 82 0.91 -13.70 19.69
C VAL A 82 0.27 -13.05 20.91
N GLY A 83 -0.38 -11.90 20.70
CA GLY A 83 -1.08 -11.21 21.79
C GLY A 83 -2.22 -12.06 22.36
N ALA A 84 -2.94 -12.76 21.52
CA ALA A 84 -4.06 -13.61 21.94
C ALA A 84 -3.62 -14.86 22.68
N SER A 85 -2.38 -15.29 22.48
CA SER A 85 -1.84 -16.50 23.12
C SER A 85 -1.51 -16.32 24.59
N ARG A 86 -1.58 -15.13 25.08
CA ARG A 86 -1.31 -14.84 26.48
C ARG A 86 -2.58 -14.97 27.30
#